data_c35f1000bcf3412cfec9285c0bf3122f
#
_entry.id   c35f1000bcf3412cfec9285c0bf3122f
#
_cell.length_a   1.000
_cell.length_b   1.000
_cell.length_c   1.000
_cell.angle_alpha   90.00
_cell.angle_beta   90.00
_cell.angle_gamma   90.00
#
_symmetry.space_group_name_H-M   'P 1'
#
loop_
_entity.id
_entity.type
_entity.pdbx_description
1 polymer ?
#
loop_
_entity_poly.entity_id
_entity_poly.type
_entity_poly.pdbx_seq_one_letter_code
_entity_poly.pdbx_strand_id
1 'polypeptide(L)'
;NKYKVPIVVAGFEPLDLLEAINMLVIQLEEGRHEVQNQYARSVTRYGNLAAQRAVEEVFEVCDRKWRGIGEIPMSGMRIRSEFAQYDAARAFGLKDHVVEEPKECIAAQIMMGLKKPLECPAFGTRCKPESPLGAPMVSPEGACSAYYRYRRHLAPAAPPAGTKVGMD
;
A
#
# COMPACT_ATOMS: atom_id res chain seq x y z
N ASN A 1 20.20 1.04 8.74
CA ASN A 1 19.41 1.26 7.52
C ASN A 1 20.05 0.50 6.35
N LYS A 2 19.49 -0.67 6.01
CA LYS A 2 20.02 -1.58 4.96
C LYS A 2 20.02 -0.92 3.58
N TYR A 3 19.02 -0.08 3.30
CA TYR A 3 18.82 0.50 1.97
C TYR A 3 19.42 1.90 1.81
N LYS A 4 20.01 2.46 2.86
CA LYS A 4 20.62 3.80 2.86
C LYS A 4 19.66 4.88 2.34
N VAL A 5 18.39 4.82 2.78
CA VAL A 5 17.38 5.83 2.48
C VAL A 5 16.94 6.53 3.76
N PRO A 6 16.64 7.83 3.74
CA PRO A 6 16.10 8.53 4.90
C PRO A 6 14.69 8.01 5.22
N ILE A 7 14.36 7.93 6.50
CA ILE A 7 13.05 7.49 6.98
C ILE A 7 12.62 8.44 8.09
N VAL A 8 11.37 8.93 8.02
CA VAL A 8 10.78 9.73 9.09
C VAL A 8 9.42 9.15 9.46
N VAL A 9 9.24 8.86 10.74
CA VAL A 9 7.95 8.47 11.32
C VAL A 9 7.14 9.74 11.57
N ALA A 10 5.94 9.83 11.03
CA ALA A 10 5.08 11.03 11.11
C ALA A 10 3.65 10.69 11.52
N GLY A 11 2.95 11.68 12.07
CA GLY A 11 1.50 11.69 12.19
C GLY A 11 0.81 11.97 10.85
N PHE A 12 -0.52 11.99 10.87
CA PHE A 12 -1.35 12.23 9.68
C PHE A 12 -1.87 13.67 9.56
N GLU A 13 -1.61 14.50 10.56
CA GLU A 13 -2.01 15.89 10.49
C GLU A 13 -1.16 16.66 9.47
N PRO A 14 -1.74 17.67 8.79
CA PRO A 14 -1.03 18.41 7.75
C PRO A 14 0.33 18.96 8.19
N LEU A 15 0.43 19.46 9.42
CA LEU A 15 1.68 19.98 9.98
C LEU A 15 2.71 18.85 10.18
N ASP A 16 2.29 17.71 10.74
CA ASP A 16 3.17 16.55 10.92
C ASP A 16 3.77 16.08 9.58
N LEU A 17 2.94 16.03 8.54
CA LEU A 17 3.37 15.62 7.21
C LEU A 17 4.36 16.62 6.61
N LEU A 18 4.11 17.92 6.75
CA LEU A 18 5.02 18.97 6.26
C LEU A 18 6.37 18.95 6.99
N GLU A 19 6.34 18.79 8.31
CA GLU A 19 7.56 18.66 9.11
C GLU A 19 8.36 17.40 8.75
N ALA A 20 7.68 16.27 8.58
CA ALA A 20 8.33 15.02 8.17
C ALA A 20 8.96 15.13 6.77
N ILE A 21 8.28 15.76 5.82
CA ILE A 21 8.83 16.03 4.48
C ILE A 21 10.05 16.92 4.59
N ASN A 22 10.00 17.99 5.39
CA ASN A 22 11.14 18.87 5.62
C ASN A 22 12.34 18.11 6.22
N MET A 23 12.11 17.25 7.23
CA MET A 23 13.15 16.42 7.81
C MET A 23 13.76 15.44 6.79
N LEU A 24 12.95 14.88 5.89
CA LEU A 24 13.44 14.02 4.80
C LEU A 24 14.30 14.80 3.81
N VAL A 25 13.87 16.00 3.41
CA VAL A 25 14.64 16.86 2.48
C VAL A 25 16.00 17.24 3.09
N ILE A 26 16.01 17.65 4.36
CA ILE A 26 17.26 17.95 5.07
C ILE A 26 18.20 16.74 5.09
N GLN A 27 17.70 15.54 5.40
CA GLN A 27 18.54 14.34 5.37
C GLN A 27 19.11 14.06 3.96
N LEU A 28 18.32 14.29 2.91
CA LEU A 28 18.78 14.10 1.53
C LEU A 28 19.85 15.11 1.14
N GLU A 29 19.67 16.39 1.49
CA GLU A 29 20.66 17.46 1.23
C GLU A 29 21.98 17.24 1.97
N GLU A 30 21.90 16.72 3.19
CA GLU A 30 23.07 16.38 4.02
C GLU A 30 23.67 15.01 3.74
N GLY A 31 23.11 14.23 2.82
CA GLY A 31 23.54 12.86 2.52
C GLY A 31 23.35 11.88 3.67
N ARG A 32 22.47 12.18 4.61
CA ARG A 32 22.12 11.31 5.75
C ARG A 32 21.02 10.31 5.38
N HIS A 33 20.95 9.20 6.09
CA HIS A 33 19.96 8.16 5.87
C HIS A 33 19.58 7.48 7.21
N GLU A 34 19.18 8.30 8.15
CA GLU A 34 18.77 7.91 9.50
C GLU A 34 17.26 7.63 9.58
N VAL A 35 16.87 6.99 10.67
CA VAL A 35 15.45 6.89 11.06
C VAL A 35 15.19 7.97 12.11
N GLN A 36 14.37 8.96 11.77
CA GLN A 36 13.95 10.03 12.65
C GLN A 36 12.47 9.89 13.01
N ASN A 37 12.07 10.42 14.16
CA ASN A 37 10.71 10.36 14.65
C ASN A 37 10.16 11.78 14.87
N GLN A 38 9.39 12.28 13.92
CA GLN A 38 8.64 13.53 14.04
C GLN A 38 7.46 13.35 15.02
N TYR A 39 6.87 12.14 15.08
CA TYR A 39 5.66 11.86 15.87
C TYR A 39 5.98 11.43 17.32
N ALA A 40 7.05 11.99 17.92
CA ALA A 40 7.54 11.60 19.24
C ALA A 40 6.52 11.82 20.37
N ARG A 41 5.52 12.71 20.17
CA ARG A 41 4.44 12.93 21.14
C ARG A 41 3.53 11.71 21.34
N SER A 42 3.51 10.78 20.39
CA SER A 42 2.63 9.59 20.41
C SER A 42 3.38 8.27 20.19
N VAL A 43 4.47 8.29 19.46
CA VAL A 43 5.21 7.09 19.08
C VAL A 43 6.57 7.09 19.74
N THR A 44 6.85 6.07 20.55
CA THR A 44 8.17 5.84 21.14
C THR A 44 9.05 5.00 20.22
N ARG A 45 10.37 5.00 20.47
CA ARG A 45 11.35 4.22 19.68
C ARG A 45 11.01 2.71 19.66
N TYR A 46 10.48 2.19 20.74
CA TYR A 46 10.17 0.75 20.87
C TYR A 46 8.69 0.43 20.64
N GLY A 47 7.88 1.44 20.30
CA GLY A 47 6.45 1.29 20.08
C GLY A 47 5.69 0.99 21.37
N ASN A 48 4.50 0.42 21.24
CA ASN A 48 3.67 0.00 22.37
C ASN A 48 4.00 -1.45 22.75
N LEU A 49 4.81 -1.62 23.78
CA LEU A 49 5.27 -2.95 24.23
C LEU A 49 4.13 -3.85 24.72
N ALA A 50 3.05 -3.29 25.26
CA ALA A 50 1.89 -4.08 25.66
C ALA A 50 1.15 -4.64 24.46
N ALA A 51 0.95 -3.83 23.41
CA ALA A 51 0.35 -4.27 22.17
C ALA A 51 1.22 -5.31 21.45
N GLN A 52 2.54 -5.12 21.40
CA GLN A 52 3.46 -6.08 20.82
C GLN A 52 3.36 -7.45 21.49
N ARG A 53 3.36 -7.49 22.83
CA ARG A 53 3.19 -8.74 23.59
C ARG A 53 1.86 -9.42 23.29
N ALA A 54 0.76 -8.67 23.24
CA ALA A 54 -0.55 -9.23 22.90
C ALA A 54 -0.58 -9.83 21.47
N VAL A 55 0.08 -9.15 20.52
CA VAL A 55 0.22 -9.69 19.16
C VAL A 55 1.06 -10.96 19.14
N GLU A 56 2.20 -10.99 19.82
CA GLU A 56 3.07 -12.16 19.92
C GLU A 56 2.41 -13.34 20.64
N GLU A 57 1.54 -13.08 21.61
CA GLU A 57 0.76 -14.09 22.31
C GLU A 57 -0.27 -14.76 21.38
N VAL A 58 -1.01 -13.96 20.61
CA VAL A 58 -2.15 -14.44 19.83
C VAL A 58 -1.78 -14.90 18.44
N PHE A 59 -0.76 -14.27 17.83
CA PHE A 59 -0.42 -14.47 16.43
C PHE A 59 0.99 -15.08 16.26
N GLU A 60 1.17 -15.75 15.14
CA GLU A 60 2.49 -16.18 14.65
C GLU A 60 2.70 -15.76 13.21
N VAL A 61 3.97 -15.52 12.86
CA VAL A 61 4.37 -15.13 11.50
C VAL A 61 4.14 -16.29 10.53
N CYS A 62 3.62 -15.98 9.35
CA CYS A 62 3.41 -16.95 8.28
C CYS A 62 3.67 -16.32 6.90
N ASP A 63 3.82 -17.18 5.91
CA ASP A 63 3.81 -16.78 4.52
C ASP A 63 2.42 -16.28 4.15
N ARG A 64 2.36 -15.20 3.35
CA ARG A 64 1.09 -14.59 2.97
C ARG A 64 1.04 -14.27 1.50
N LYS A 65 -0.07 -14.62 0.87
CA LYS A 65 -0.38 -14.20 -0.49
C LYS A 65 -0.99 -12.80 -0.46
N TRP A 66 -0.29 -11.86 -1.10
CA TRP A 66 -0.72 -10.47 -1.23
C TRP A 66 -1.35 -10.24 -2.59
N ARG A 67 -2.53 -9.64 -2.61
CA ARG A 67 -3.28 -9.40 -3.84
C ARG A 67 -2.44 -8.57 -4.82
N GLY A 68 -2.29 -9.07 -6.05
CA GLY A 68 -1.55 -8.42 -7.12
C GLY A 68 -0.02 -8.52 -7.02
N ILE A 69 0.55 -9.01 -5.89
CA ILE A 69 1.99 -9.11 -5.68
C ILE A 69 2.45 -10.57 -5.67
N GLY A 70 1.60 -11.48 -5.18
CA GLY A 70 1.95 -12.88 -5.02
C GLY A 70 2.26 -13.27 -3.58
N GLU A 71 2.90 -14.40 -3.39
CA GLU A 71 3.28 -14.91 -2.08
C GLU A 71 4.61 -14.31 -1.63
N ILE A 72 4.62 -13.78 -0.41
CA ILE A 72 5.82 -13.23 0.23
C ILE A 72 6.07 -14.02 1.50
N PRO A 73 7.24 -14.66 1.63
CA PRO A 73 7.60 -15.42 2.84
C PRO A 73 7.62 -14.54 4.09
N MET A 74 7.11 -15.06 5.19
CA MET A 74 7.13 -14.42 6.52
C MET A 74 6.55 -13.00 6.53
N SER A 75 5.55 -12.71 5.69
CA SER A 75 5.00 -11.36 5.51
C SER A 75 3.60 -11.18 6.08
N GLY A 76 3.04 -12.20 6.67
CA GLY A 76 1.72 -12.16 7.28
C GLY A 76 1.71 -12.72 8.69
N MET A 77 0.55 -12.66 9.31
CA MET A 77 0.27 -13.26 10.61
C MET A 77 -0.94 -14.16 10.51
N ARG A 78 -0.92 -15.26 11.24
CA ARG A 78 -2.06 -16.15 11.48
C ARG A 78 -2.28 -16.33 12.97
N ILE A 79 -3.50 -16.63 13.34
CA ILE A 79 -3.86 -16.95 14.72
C ILE A 79 -3.17 -18.26 15.12
N ARG A 80 -2.55 -18.28 16.31
CA ARG A 80 -1.93 -19.49 16.87
C ARG A 80 -2.98 -20.55 17.15
N SER A 81 -2.54 -21.81 17.16
CA SER A 81 -3.41 -22.97 17.38
C SER A 81 -4.21 -22.91 18.68
N GLU A 82 -3.62 -22.35 19.73
CA GLU A 82 -4.24 -22.17 21.05
C GLU A 82 -5.46 -21.25 21.03
N PHE A 83 -5.50 -20.35 20.05
CA PHE A 83 -6.59 -19.38 19.84
C PHE A 83 -7.48 -19.71 18.63
N ALA A 84 -7.33 -20.90 18.04
CA ALA A 84 -8.02 -21.30 16.81
C ALA A 84 -9.55 -21.21 16.89
N GLN A 85 -10.13 -21.29 18.08
CA GLN A 85 -11.58 -21.13 18.32
C GLN A 85 -12.08 -19.71 17.99
N TYR A 86 -11.18 -18.72 17.99
CA TYR A 86 -11.47 -17.31 17.67
C TYR A 86 -11.17 -16.96 16.20
N ASP A 87 -10.68 -17.92 15.41
CA ASP A 87 -10.43 -17.72 13.99
C ASP A 87 -11.76 -17.75 13.21
N ALA A 88 -12.22 -16.58 12.78
CA ALA A 88 -13.46 -16.42 12.05
C ALA A 88 -13.45 -17.20 10.71
N ALA A 89 -12.31 -17.27 10.02
CA ALA A 89 -12.23 -18.03 8.77
C ALA A 89 -12.50 -19.50 9.02
N ARG A 90 -11.98 -20.06 10.11
CA ARG A 90 -12.21 -21.45 10.53
C ARG A 90 -13.63 -21.63 11.07
N ALA A 91 -14.09 -20.74 11.94
CA ALA A 91 -15.40 -20.84 12.59
C ALA A 91 -16.56 -20.78 11.58
N PHE A 92 -16.43 -19.97 10.54
CA PHE A 92 -17.45 -19.79 9.49
C PHE A 92 -17.16 -20.59 8.23
N GLY A 93 -16.13 -21.43 8.21
CA GLY A 93 -15.77 -22.27 7.06
C GLY A 93 -15.46 -21.44 5.80
N LEU A 94 -14.87 -20.26 5.97
CA LEU A 94 -14.53 -19.42 4.84
C LEU A 94 -13.44 -20.08 4.00
N LYS A 95 -13.76 -20.30 2.72
CA LYS A 95 -12.76 -20.82 1.77
C LYS A 95 -11.97 -19.66 1.18
N ASP A 96 -10.69 -19.91 0.89
CA ASP A 96 -9.89 -18.96 0.13
C ASP A 96 -10.51 -18.76 -1.26
N HIS A 97 -11.09 -17.60 -1.48
CA HIS A 97 -11.57 -17.21 -2.79
C HIS A 97 -10.39 -16.68 -3.61
N VAL A 98 -10.00 -17.44 -4.63
CA VAL A 98 -9.02 -16.97 -5.60
C VAL A 98 -9.75 -16.03 -6.58
N VAL A 99 -9.49 -14.74 -6.45
CA VAL A 99 -9.98 -13.72 -7.39
C VAL A 99 -8.89 -13.50 -8.42
N GLU A 100 -9.21 -13.72 -9.69
CA GLU A 100 -8.30 -13.38 -10.79
C GLU A 100 -8.21 -11.85 -10.92
N GLU A 101 -6.99 -11.36 -10.97
CA GLU A 101 -6.73 -9.94 -11.21
C GLU A 101 -6.98 -9.64 -12.70
N PRO A 102 -7.68 -8.54 -13.04
CA PRO A 102 -7.82 -8.11 -14.43
C PRO A 102 -6.42 -7.87 -15.03
N LYS A 103 -6.15 -8.47 -16.19
CA LYS A 103 -4.82 -8.44 -16.85
C LYS A 103 -4.30 -7.02 -17.13
N GLU A 104 -5.19 -6.07 -17.32
CA GLU A 104 -4.87 -4.67 -17.55
C GLU A 104 -4.55 -3.87 -16.25
N CYS A 105 -4.83 -4.45 -15.08
CA CYS A 105 -4.60 -3.78 -13.80
C CYS A 105 -3.12 -3.89 -13.39
N ILE A 106 -2.45 -2.76 -13.28
CA ILE A 106 -1.04 -2.70 -12.83
C ILE A 106 -0.91 -2.33 -11.34
N ALA A 107 -1.92 -2.66 -10.53
CA ALA A 107 -1.97 -2.30 -9.10
C ALA A 107 -0.71 -2.73 -8.33
N ALA A 108 -0.19 -3.93 -8.60
CA ALA A 108 1.04 -4.42 -7.98
C ALA A 108 2.24 -3.51 -8.25
N GLN A 109 2.43 -3.08 -9.50
CA GLN A 109 3.54 -2.19 -9.88
C GLN A 109 3.40 -0.80 -9.23
N ILE A 110 2.15 -0.32 -9.08
CA ILE A 110 1.86 0.95 -8.40
C ILE A 110 2.17 0.83 -6.91
N MET A 111 1.75 -0.26 -6.26
CA MET A 111 2.01 -0.49 -4.84
C MET A 111 3.50 -0.68 -4.54
N MET A 112 4.26 -1.25 -5.45
CA MET A 112 5.72 -1.34 -5.37
C MET A 112 6.45 -0.04 -5.73
N GLY A 113 5.75 1.03 -6.14
CA GLY A 113 6.35 2.31 -6.54
C GLY A 113 7.02 2.30 -7.91
N LEU A 114 6.84 1.23 -8.72
CA LEU A 114 7.45 1.09 -10.04
C LEU A 114 6.70 1.88 -11.13
N LYS A 115 5.41 2.14 -10.91
CA LYS A 115 4.51 2.83 -11.83
C LYS A 115 3.62 3.81 -11.08
N LYS A 116 3.14 4.82 -11.81
CA LYS A 116 2.13 5.77 -11.30
C LYS A 116 0.73 5.34 -11.75
N PRO A 117 -0.34 5.70 -11.02
CA PRO A 117 -1.71 5.39 -11.42
C PRO A 117 -2.08 5.85 -12.83
N LEU A 118 -1.54 7.00 -13.28
CA LEU A 118 -1.78 7.56 -14.61
C LEU A 118 -1.21 6.71 -15.76
N GLU A 119 -0.27 5.81 -15.46
CA GLU A 119 0.31 4.89 -16.45
C GLU A 119 -0.53 3.60 -16.62
N CYS A 120 -1.58 3.42 -15.80
CA CYS A 120 -2.48 2.28 -15.92
C CYS A 120 -3.46 2.48 -17.08
N PRO A 121 -3.54 1.56 -18.04
CA PRO A 121 -4.43 1.70 -19.20
C PRO A 121 -5.92 1.75 -18.83
N ALA A 122 -6.31 1.16 -17.70
CA ALA A 122 -7.68 1.18 -17.22
C ALA A 122 -8.02 2.42 -16.37
N PHE A 123 -7.02 3.22 -15.98
CA PHE A 123 -7.22 4.33 -15.05
C PHE A 123 -8.14 5.41 -15.62
N GLY A 124 -9.18 5.77 -14.86
CA GLY A 124 -10.14 6.81 -15.24
C GLY A 124 -11.11 6.42 -16.35
N THR A 125 -10.96 5.24 -16.95
CA THR A 125 -11.84 4.68 -17.97
C THR A 125 -12.69 3.55 -17.39
N ARG A 126 -12.22 2.31 -17.44
CA ARG A 126 -12.89 1.14 -16.84
C ARG A 126 -12.68 1.06 -15.33
N CYS A 127 -11.56 1.59 -14.81
CA CYS A 127 -11.21 1.58 -13.39
C CYS A 127 -11.44 2.96 -12.78
N LYS A 128 -12.50 3.07 -11.98
CA LYS A 128 -12.92 4.28 -11.26
C LYS A 128 -13.33 3.88 -9.83
N PRO A 129 -13.48 4.83 -8.90
CA PRO A 129 -13.97 4.52 -7.55
C PRO A 129 -15.31 3.77 -7.53
N GLU A 130 -16.19 4.04 -8.50
CA GLU A 130 -17.51 3.40 -8.64
C GLU A 130 -17.42 1.98 -9.24
N SER A 131 -16.32 1.67 -9.94
CA SER A 131 -16.07 0.38 -10.60
C SER A 131 -14.60 0.00 -10.50
N PRO A 132 -14.09 -0.27 -9.30
CA PRO A 132 -12.67 -0.52 -9.08
C PRO A 132 -12.25 -1.89 -9.64
N LEU A 133 -11.16 -1.92 -10.41
CA LEU A 133 -10.55 -3.16 -10.89
C LEU A 133 -9.48 -3.68 -9.93
N GLY A 134 -8.71 -2.79 -9.31
CA GLY A 134 -7.64 -3.14 -8.39
C GLY A 134 -7.82 -2.56 -7.00
N ALA A 135 -7.25 -3.19 -5.99
CA ALA A 135 -7.35 -2.79 -4.58
C ALA A 135 -7.06 -1.30 -4.31
N PRO A 136 -6.05 -0.65 -4.93
CA PRO A 136 -5.76 0.77 -4.68
C PRO A 136 -6.84 1.74 -5.18
N MET A 137 -7.86 1.29 -5.91
CA MET A 137 -8.99 2.12 -6.35
C MET A 137 -10.22 1.97 -5.44
N VAL A 138 -10.28 0.91 -4.63
CA VAL A 138 -11.44 0.61 -3.75
C VAL A 138 -11.56 1.61 -2.61
N SER A 139 -10.45 1.90 -1.93
CA SER A 139 -10.43 2.82 -0.79
C SER A 139 -10.09 4.25 -1.21
N PRO A 140 -10.71 5.28 -0.59
CA PRO A 140 -10.29 6.68 -0.78
C PRO A 140 -8.80 6.94 -0.48
N GLU A 141 -8.21 6.13 0.39
CA GLU A 141 -6.79 6.22 0.80
C GLU A 141 -5.86 5.49 -0.17
N GLY A 142 -6.41 4.67 -1.05
CA GLY A 142 -5.61 3.96 -2.05
C GLY A 142 -4.99 4.89 -3.09
N ALA A 143 -3.76 4.59 -3.52
CA ALA A 143 -3.00 5.43 -4.43
C ALA A 143 -3.77 5.77 -5.72
N CYS A 144 -4.44 4.80 -6.34
CA CYS A 144 -5.23 5.02 -7.54
C CYS A 144 -6.42 5.95 -7.28
N SER A 145 -7.17 5.72 -6.19
CA SER A 145 -8.32 6.53 -5.82
C SER A 145 -7.91 7.98 -5.50
N ALA A 146 -6.81 8.18 -4.77
CA ALA A 146 -6.27 9.49 -4.47
C ALA A 146 -5.85 10.24 -5.76
N TYR A 147 -5.15 9.58 -6.67
CA TYR A 147 -4.82 10.16 -7.98
C TYR A 147 -6.06 10.49 -8.80
N TYR A 148 -7.07 9.63 -8.82
CA TYR A 148 -8.32 9.88 -9.53
C TYR A 148 -9.04 11.12 -9.00
N ARG A 149 -9.08 11.32 -7.70
CA ARG A 149 -9.74 12.45 -7.05
C ARG A 149 -9.00 13.76 -7.22
N TYR A 150 -7.66 13.73 -7.08
CA TYR A 150 -6.86 14.94 -6.95
C TYR A 150 -5.96 15.23 -8.14
N ARG A 151 -5.63 14.23 -8.98
CA ARG A 151 -4.67 14.37 -10.06
C ARG A 151 -5.12 13.84 -11.42
N ARG A 152 -6.37 13.45 -11.60
CA ARG A 152 -6.86 12.94 -12.89
C ARG A 152 -6.72 13.94 -14.05
N HIS A 153 -6.75 15.24 -13.74
CA HIS A 153 -6.58 16.29 -14.73
C HIS A 153 -5.16 16.37 -15.31
N LEU A 154 -4.19 15.71 -14.67
CA LEU A 154 -2.81 15.59 -15.15
C LEU A 154 -2.60 14.35 -16.03
N ALA A 155 -3.63 13.51 -16.22
CA ALA A 155 -3.54 12.38 -17.14
C ALA A 155 -3.36 12.92 -18.58
N PRO A 156 -2.47 12.31 -19.41
CA PRO A 156 -2.47 12.56 -20.83
C PRO A 156 -3.88 12.36 -21.36
N ALA A 157 -4.34 13.25 -22.25
CA ALA A 157 -5.63 13.08 -22.92
C ALA A 157 -5.67 11.66 -23.53
N ALA A 158 -6.73 10.91 -23.27
CA ALA A 158 -6.88 9.59 -23.88
C ALA A 158 -6.80 9.77 -25.40
N PRO A 159 -6.03 8.93 -26.13
CA PRO A 159 -6.01 9.01 -27.59
C PRO A 159 -7.45 8.91 -28.12
N PRO A 160 -7.81 9.67 -29.13
CA PRO A 160 -9.16 9.65 -29.67
C PRO A 160 -9.53 8.21 -30.06
N ALA A 161 -10.70 7.77 -29.64
CA ALA A 161 -11.21 6.46 -29.97
C ALA A 161 -11.28 6.32 -31.50
N GLY A 162 -10.34 5.54 -32.07
CA GLY A 162 -10.33 5.29 -33.52
C GLY A 162 -8.99 5.22 -34.23
N THR A 163 -7.87 5.49 -33.55
CA THR A 163 -6.56 5.32 -34.20
C THR A 163 -6.15 3.84 -34.18
N LYS A 164 -6.54 3.08 -35.20
CA LYS A 164 -5.90 1.78 -35.51
C LYS A 164 -4.44 2.09 -35.85
N VAL A 165 -3.52 1.71 -34.98
CA VAL A 165 -2.09 1.64 -35.29
C VAL A 165 -1.97 0.47 -36.29
N GLY A 166 -1.77 0.78 -37.54
CA GLY A 166 -1.40 -0.20 -38.55
C GLY A 166 -0.06 -0.80 -38.13
N MET A 167 -0.03 -2.11 -38.00
CA MET A 167 1.21 -2.89 -37.98
C MET A 167 1.59 -3.12 -39.43
N ASP A 168 2.61 -2.43 -39.89
CA ASP A 168 3.44 -2.83 -41.03
C ASP A 168 4.76 -3.42 -40.48
#